data_8f14c9924902fb95ae00afdbefeb2643
#
_entry.id   8f14c9924902fb95ae00afdbefeb2643
#
_cell.length_a   1.000
_cell.length_b   1.000
_cell.length_c   1.000
_cell.angle_alpha   90.00
_cell.angle_beta   90.00
_cell.angle_gamma   90.00
#
_symmetry.space_group_name_H-M   'P 1'
#
loop_
_entity.id
_entity.type
_entity.pdbx_description
1 polymer ?
#
loop_
_entity_poly.entity_id
_entity_poly.type
_entity_poly.pdbx_seq_one_letter_code
_entity_poly.pdbx_strand_id
1 'polypeptide(L)'
;MTSEMQEAAQKSKAWPFEEARKVAKRHQKDGYPDVVVFETGYGPSGLPHIGTFGEVARTSMVMNAFRALTDNKVETKLISFSDDMDGMRKVPGNAPNQEMLKEALGLPLTKVPNPFDGPSESFGHHNNAQLRSFLDRFGFEYEFKSATEYYETGKFDEVLKLALKNYQAIMDVMLPTLGEERQATYSPFLPISPKSGRVLYVPMKSIDAEAGTITFDDEDGEETTLSITGGNVKMQWKPDFGMRWAAIGVDYEMYGKDHHINSPIYDRICRILGQRPPEHFIYELFLDDKGEKISKTKGNGLTIDEWLSYAPTESLSFFMYQKPKTAKRLFFDVIPKNVDEYFQHLAAYPTQDKKTQLNNPVWHIHNGNPPEMTMPINYAMLLNLVSAANASDKETLWGFISQYAEGVTAETHPMLDDLVGYAIRYFEDFVKPHKSFRAPTDAERAALENLRGKLSALDASADAETIQTEVFAVGKEAGFENLREWFQALYQILLGQDQGPRFGSFVALYGIDRTAKARKLGRLCHAFACYAVDWSRERLCHLT
;
A
#
# COMPACT_ATOMS: atom_id res chain seq x y z
N MET A 1 1.99 -29.52 -4.07
CA MET A 1 2.35 -29.42 -2.61
C MET A 1 2.52 -30.80 -2.00
N THR A 2 3.26 -30.93 -0.86
CA THR A 2 3.25 -32.17 -0.08
C THR A 2 1.87 -32.38 0.54
N SER A 3 1.49 -33.66 0.79
CA SER A 3 0.22 -34.01 1.46
C SER A 3 0.05 -33.28 2.81
N GLU A 4 1.13 -33.17 3.57
CA GLU A 4 1.16 -32.45 4.86
C GLU A 4 0.86 -30.95 4.71
N MET A 5 1.42 -30.29 3.70
CA MET A 5 1.18 -28.87 3.41
C MET A 5 -0.27 -28.62 2.99
N GLN A 6 -0.85 -29.56 2.24
CA GLN A 6 -2.24 -29.48 1.80
C GLN A 6 -3.22 -29.65 2.97
N GLU A 7 -2.95 -30.59 3.89
CA GLU A 7 -3.74 -30.75 5.11
C GLU A 7 -3.63 -29.50 6.02
N ALA A 8 -2.43 -28.94 6.15
CA ALA A 8 -2.20 -27.72 6.89
C ALA A 8 -2.94 -26.52 6.27
N ALA A 9 -2.98 -26.39 4.94
CA ALA A 9 -3.72 -25.34 4.22
C ALA A 9 -5.22 -25.39 4.51
N GLN A 10 -5.82 -26.58 4.56
CA GLN A 10 -7.24 -26.73 4.92
C GLN A 10 -7.57 -26.23 6.33
N LYS A 11 -6.59 -26.25 7.25
CA LYS A 11 -6.75 -25.90 8.65
C LYS A 11 -6.15 -24.53 9.02
N SER A 12 -5.47 -23.86 8.08
CA SER A 12 -4.84 -22.55 8.33
C SER A 12 -5.86 -21.50 8.73
N LYS A 13 -5.52 -20.67 9.73
CA LYS A 13 -6.31 -19.53 10.20
C LYS A 13 -5.83 -18.19 9.60
N ALA A 14 -4.84 -18.20 8.71
CA ALA A 14 -4.47 -17.01 7.97
C ALA A 14 -5.65 -16.55 7.14
N TRP A 15 -5.94 -15.25 7.18
CA TRP A 15 -7.13 -14.70 6.53
C TRP A 15 -7.20 -14.99 5.00
N PRO A 16 -6.08 -15.06 4.23
CA PRO A 16 -6.18 -15.42 2.82
C PRO A 16 -6.72 -16.85 2.61
N PHE A 17 -6.34 -17.80 3.50
CA PHE A 17 -6.89 -19.15 3.45
C PHE A 17 -8.36 -19.21 3.90
N GLU A 18 -8.77 -18.38 4.84
CA GLU A 18 -10.19 -18.27 5.22
C GLU A 18 -11.05 -17.80 4.05
N GLU A 19 -10.58 -16.79 3.30
CA GLU A 19 -11.26 -16.28 2.11
C GLU A 19 -11.22 -17.30 0.95
N ALA A 20 -10.07 -17.92 0.70
CA ALA A 20 -9.92 -18.97 -0.31
C ALA A 20 -10.87 -20.15 -0.07
N ARG A 21 -11.12 -20.54 1.19
CA ARG A 21 -12.13 -21.57 1.52
C ARG A 21 -13.56 -21.15 1.18
N LYS A 22 -13.90 -19.87 1.23
CA LYS A 22 -15.23 -19.40 0.78
C LYS A 22 -15.38 -19.62 -0.72
N VAL A 23 -14.35 -19.27 -1.52
CA VAL A 23 -14.32 -19.52 -2.96
C VAL A 23 -14.40 -21.03 -3.26
N ALA A 24 -13.65 -21.86 -2.54
CA ALA A 24 -13.74 -23.31 -2.70
C ALA A 24 -15.13 -23.85 -2.36
N LYS A 25 -15.74 -23.37 -1.28
CA LYS A 25 -17.11 -23.77 -0.87
C LYS A 25 -18.17 -23.34 -1.88
N ARG A 26 -17.97 -22.19 -2.56
CA ARG A 26 -18.85 -21.69 -3.60
C ARG A 26 -19.09 -22.74 -4.69
N HIS A 27 -18.04 -23.46 -5.05
CA HIS A 27 -18.03 -24.46 -6.13
C HIS A 27 -18.21 -25.90 -5.65
N GLN A 28 -18.36 -26.14 -4.35
CA GLN A 28 -18.40 -27.49 -3.77
C GLN A 28 -19.55 -28.33 -4.33
N LYS A 29 -20.69 -27.71 -4.66
CA LYS A 29 -21.88 -28.42 -5.11
C LYS A 29 -21.87 -28.70 -6.61
N ASP A 30 -21.47 -27.72 -7.39
CA ASP A 30 -21.62 -27.71 -8.85
C ASP A 30 -20.33 -28.04 -9.59
N GLY A 31 -19.21 -28.19 -8.85
CA GLY A 31 -17.86 -28.35 -9.42
C GLY A 31 -17.22 -27.00 -9.76
N TYR A 32 -15.92 -27.01 -10.00
CA TYR A 32 -15.20 -25.79 -10.42
C TYR A 32 -15.46 -25.50 -11.89
N PRO A 33 -15.59 -24.20 -12.28
CA PRO A 33 -15.55 -23.79 -13.67
C PRO A 33 -14.13 -24.05 -14.24
N ASP A 34 -13.98 -23.89 -15.56
CA ASP A 34 -12.67 -24.01 -16.21
C ASP A 34 -11.64 -23.04 -15.60
N VAL A 35 -12.09 -21.82 -15.27
CA VAL A 35 -11.27 -20.78 -14.64
C VAL A 35 -12.05 -20.11 -13.50
N VAL A 36 -11.46 -20.06 -12.32
CA VAL A 36 -11.97 -19.27 -11.18
C VAL A 36 -11.44 -17.84 -11.26
N VAL A 37 -12.35 -16.86 -11.26
CA VAL A 37 -12.04 -15.46 -11.52
C VAL A 37 -12.02 -14.63 -10.25
N PHE A 38 -10.86 -14.03 -9.99
CA PHE A 38 -10.66 -13.01 -8.96
C PHE A 38 -10.64 -11.63 -9.64
N GLU A 39 -11.28 -10.63 -9.08
CA GLU A 39 -11.33 -9.29 -9.67
C GLU A 39 -10.96 -8.21 -8.65
N THR A 40 -10.37 -7.14 -9.15
CA THR A 40 -10.17 -5.87 -8.45
C THR A 40 -10.59 -4.72 -9.33
N GLY A 41 -11.23 -3.69 -8.76
CA GLY A 41 -11.69 -2.52 -9.49
C GLY A 41 -10.74 -1.33 -9.35
N TYR A 42 -10.59 -0.55 -10.41
CA TYR A 42 -9.83 0.68 -10.42
C TYR A 42 -10.54 1.80 -11.20
N GLY A 43 -10.81 2.92 -10.55
CA GLY A 43 -11.31 4.12 -11.23
C GLY A 43 -10.17 5.07 -11.57
N PRO A 44 -9.77 5.24 -12.86
CA PRO A 44 -8.64 6.06 -13.27
C PRO A 44 -8.94 7.57 -13.31
N SER A 45 -9.79 8.05 -12.41
CA SER A 45 -10.11 9.47 -12.21
C SER A 45 -9.01 10.27 -11.50
N GLY A 46 -7.86 9.66 -11.25
CA GLY A 46 -6.64 10.22 -10.67
C GLY A 46 -5.56 9.15 -10.63
N LEU A 47 -4.34 9.52 -10.27
CA LEU A 47 -3.23 8.58 -10.15
C LEU A 47 -3.58 7.43 -9.20
N PRO A 48 -3.10 6.21 -9.47
CA PRO A 48 -3.28 5.09 -8.56
C PRO A 48 -2.61 5.38 -7.21
N HIS A 49 -3.27 4.97 -6.15
CA HIS A 49 -2.76 5.17 -4.79
C HIS A 49 -2.54 3.83 -4.09
N ILE A 50 -1.93 3.89 -2.92
CA ILE A 50 -1.57 2.73 -2.12
C ILE A 50 -2.77 1.83 -1.77
N GLY A 51 -3.99 2.37 -1.72
CA GLY A 51 -5.23 1.59 -1.55
C GLY A 51 -5.52 0.68 -2.73
N THR A 52 -5.36 1.18 -3.96
CA THR A 52 -5.52 0.38 -5.20
C THR A 52 -4.50 -0.75 -5.24
N PHE A 53 -3.24 -0.46 -4.92
CA PHE A 53 -2.21 -1.48 -4.75
C PHE A 53 -2.60 -2.54 -3.71
N GLY A 54 -3.07 -2.09 -2.55
CA GLY A 54 -3.46 -2.97 -1.44
C GLY A 54 -4.57 -3.94 -1.81
N GLU A 55 -5.47 -3.56 -2.70
CA GLU A 55 -6.54 -4.40 -3.20
C GLU A 55 -6.01 -5.54 -4.07
N VAL A 56 -5.16 -5.22 -5.05
CA VAL A 56 -4.50 -6.23 -5.89
C VAL A 56 -3.61 -7.16 -5.08
N ALA A 57 -2.77 -6.61 -4.19
CA ALA A 57 -1.87 -7.40 -3.35
C ALA A 57 -2.64 -8.41 -2.47
N ARG A 58 -3.71 -7.98 -1.82
CA ARG A 58 -4.54 -8.84 -0.97
C ARG A 58 -5.30 -9.89 -1.78
N THR A 59 -5.86 -9.51 -2.93
CA THR A 59 -6.57 -10.44 -3.81
C THR A 59 -5.62 -11.50 -4.37
N SER A 60 -4.40 -11.13 -4.75
CA SER A 60 -3.34 -12.08 -5.13
C SER A 60 -3.03 -13.09 -4.02
N MET A 61 -2.97 -12.64 -2.76
CA MET A 61 -2.75 -13.54 -1.62
C MET A 61 -3.90 -14.55 -1.45
N VAL A 62 -5.15 -14.14 -1.67
CA VAL A 62 -6.31 -15.04 -1.63
C VAL A 62 -6.27 -16.02 -2.80
N MET A 63 -5.99 -15.55 -4.01
CA MET A 63 -5.84 -16.39 -5.20
C MET A 63 -4.75 -17.46 -5.00
N ASN A 64 -3.60 -17.08 -4.46
CA ASN A 64 -2.50 -18.03 -4.18
C ASN A 64 -2.84 -19.02 -3.07
N ALA A 65 -3.57 -18.58 -2.03
CA ALA A 65 -4.10 -19.48 -1.01
C ALA A 65 -5.12 -20.48 -1.62
N PHE A 66 -5.96 -20.05 -2.56
CA PHE A 66 -6.89 -20.91 -3.27
C PHE A 66 -6.16 -21.93 -4.16
N ARG A 67 -5.15 -21.50 -4.91
CA ARG A 67 -4.26 -22.40 -5.67
C ARG A 67 -3.64 -23.48 -4.77
N ALA A 68 -3.19 -23.06 -3.60
CA ALA A 68 -2.64 -23.97 -2.60
C ALA A 68 -3.70 -24.97 -2.07
N LEU A 69 -4.92 -24.53 -1.78
CA LEU A 69 -6.02 -25.41 -1.35
C LEU A 69 -6.43 -26.42 -2.42
N THR A 70 -6.36 -26.06 -3.68
CA THR A 70 -6.77 -26.89 -4.82
C THR A 70 -5.60 -27.65 -5.45
N ASP A 71 -4.40 -27.58 -4.85
CA ASP A 71 -3.17 -28.19 -5.36
C ASP A 71 -2.86 -27.79 -6.81
N ASN A 72 -3.15 -26.52 -7.17
CA ASN A 72 -3.03 -25.94 -8.52
C ASN A 72 -3.81 -26.72 -9.61
N LYS A 73 -4.85 -27.47 -9.24
CA LYS A 73 -5.65 -28.24 -10.20
C LYS A 73 -6.76 -27.43 -10.85
N VAL A 74 -7.04 -26.24 -10.32
CA VAL A 74 -8.06 -25.32 -10.80
C VAL A 74 -7.35 -24.10 -11.37
N GLU A 75 -7.61 -23.79 -12.63
CA GLU A 75 -7.09 -22.57 -13.24
C GLU A 75 -7.69 -21.34 -12.57
N THR A 76 -6.88 -20.32 -12.37
CA THR A 76 -7.30 -19.06 -11.74
C THR A 76 -6.76 -17.89 -12.52
N LYS A 77 -7.49 -16.79 -12.54
CA LYS A 77 -6.99 -15.51 -13.03
C LYS A 77 -7.40 -14.36 -12.13
N LEU A 78 -6.55 -13.37 -12.03
CA LEU A 78 -6.82 -12.09 -11.41
C LEU A 78 -7.04 -11.04 -12.49
N ILE A 79 -8.20 -10.42 -12.47
CA ILE A 79 -8.53 -9.29 -13.35
C ILE A 79 -8.34 -7.98 -12.57
N SER A 80 -7.54 -7.09 -13.11
CA SER A 80 -7.49 -5.68 -12.71
C SER A 80 -8.34 -4.90 -13.70
N PHE A 81 -9.59 -4.60 -13.30
CA PHE A 81 -10.57 -3.94 -14.16
C PHE A 81 -10.54 -2.43 -13.96
N SER A 82 -10.38 -1.69 -15.04
CA SER A 82 -10.38 -0.22 -15.02
C SER A 82 -11.71 0.34 -15.50
N ASP A 83 -12.36 1.16 -14.67
CA ASP A 83 -13.60 1.90 -14.99
C ASP A 83 -13.30 3.16 -15.84
N ASP A 84 -12.46 3.02 -16.87
CA ASP A 84 -11.91 4.09 -17.69
C ASP A 84 -12.91 4.73 -18.68
N MET A 85 -14.09 4.16 -18.81
CA MET A 85 -15.21 4.74 -19.56
C MET A 85 -16.06 5.71 -18.71
N ASP A 86 -15.79 5.84 -17.42
CA ASP A 86 -16.46 6.81 -16.57
C ASP A 86 -16.23 8.24 -17.06
N GLY A 87 -17.29 9.06 -17.03
CA GLY A 87 -17.18 10.48 -17.34
C GLY A 87 -16.37 11.22 -16.28
N MET A 88 -15.47 12.11 -16.70
CA MET A 88 -14.73 12.97 -15.77
C MET A 88 -15.70 13.91 -15.04
N ARG A 89 -15.94 13.67 -13.77
CA ARG A 89 -16.87 14.48 -12.95
C ARG A 89 -16.22 15.68 -12.30
N LYS A 90 -14.92 15.60 -12.07
CA LYS A 90 -14.15 16.57 -11.32
C LYS A 90 -12.70 16.55 -11.78
N VAL A 91 -12.10 17.73 -11.90
CA VAL A 91 -10.68 17.87 -12.18
C VAL A 91 -9.89 17.58 -10.90
N PRO A 92 -8.91 16.64 -10.94
CA PRO A 92 -8.03 16.41 -9.79
C PRO A 92 -7.20 17.64 -9.46
N GLY A 93 -7.14 18.04 -8.18
CA GLY A 93 -6.47 19.26 -7.76
C GLY A 93 -4.95 19.28 -7.99
N ASN A 94 -4.34 18.11 -8.12
CA ASN A 94 -2.90 17.93 -8.37
C ASN A 94 -2.56 17.63 -9.84
N ALA A 95 -3.54 17.63 -10.76
CA ALA A 95 -3.27 17.44 -12.18
C ALA A 95 -2.77 18.76 -12.82
N PRO A 96 -1.80 18.72 -13.74
CA PRO A 96 -1.41 19.88 -14.53
C PRO A 96 -2.52 20.24 -15.54
N ASN A 97 -2.40 21.40 -16.19
CA ASN A 97 -3.32 21.85 -17.26
C ASN A 97 -4.81 21.85 -16.85
N GLN A 98 -5.11 22.41 -15.68
CA GLN A 98 -6.44 22.45 -15.05
C GLN A 98 -7.54 22.98 -15.99
N GLU A 99 -7.27 24.01 -16.80
CA GLU A 99 -8.27 24.61 -17.71
C GLU A 99 -8.67 23.62 -18.81
N MET A 100 -7.71 22.95 -19.43
CA MET A 100 -7.97 21.91 -20.43
C MET A 100 -8.85 20.77 -19.86
N LEU A 101 -8.57 20.38 -18.61
CA LEU A 101 -9.36 19.33 -17.93
C LEU A 101 -10.77 19.81 -17.58
N LYS A 102 -10.97 21.09 -17.27
CA LYS A 102 -12.31 21.66 -17.04
C LYS A 102 -13.17 21.61 -18.31
N GLU A 103 -12.60 21.89 -19.48
CA GLU A 103 -13.29 21.79 -20.76
C GLU A 103 -13.68 20.36 -21.10
N ALA A 104 -12.90 19.37 -20.62
CA ALA A 104 -13.11 17.95 -20.83
C ALA A 104 -14.06 17.29 -19.80
N LEU A 105 -14.64 18.05 -18.87
CA LEU A 105 -15.60 17.50 -17.91
C LEU A 105 -16.76 16.81 -18.62
N GLY A 106 -17.14 15.63 -18.16
CA GLY A 106 -18.18 14.79 -18.73
C GLY A 106 -17.68 13.80 -19.79
N LEU A 107 -16.53 14.02 -20.42
CA LEU A 107 -15.97 13.04 -21.36
C LEU A 107 -15.55 11.76 -20.64
N PRO A 108 -15.69 10.57 -21.27
CA PRO A 108 -15.06 9.34 -20.80
C PRO A 108 -13.57 9.57 -20.52
N LEU A 109 -13.03 9.00 -19.44
CA LEU A 109 -11.62 9.22 -19.05
C LEU A 109 -10.63 8.86 -20.16
N THR A 110 -10.98 7.90 -21.01
CA THR A 110 -10.18 7.52 -22.21
C THR A 110 -10.30 8.52 -23.36
N LYS A 111 -11.21 9.50 -23.31
CA LYS A 111 -11.35 10.59 -24.27
C LYS A 111 -10.91 11.94 -23.72
N VAL A 112 -10.64 12.03 -22.41
CA VAL A 112 -10.06 13.24 -21.80
C VAL A 112 -8.62 13.41 -22.25
N PRO A 113 -8.23 14.59 -22.79
CA PRO A 113 -6.84 14.84 -23.19
C PRO A 113 -5.84 14.57 -22.05
N ASN A 114 -4.68 14.05 -22.38
CA ASN A 114 -3.63 13.79 -21.41
C ASN A 114 -3.02 15.11 -20.91
N PRO A 115 -3.12 15.45 -19.62
CA PRO A 115 -2.52 16.68 -19.09
C PRO A 115 -1.04 16.52 -18.72
N PHE A 116 -0.54 15.28 -18.69
CA PHE A 116 0.82 14.94 -18.28
C PHE A 116 1.74 14.86 -19.49
N ASP A 117 3.03 14.95 -19.24
CA ASP A 117 4.03 14.66 -20.26
C ASP A 117 4.07 13.14 -20.55
N GLY A 118 4.38 12.80 -21.81
CA GLY A 118 4.57 11.40 -22.22
C GLY A 118 3.64 10.94 -23.34
N PRO A 119 3.74 9.66 -23.73
CA PRO A 119 3.13 9.14 -24.96
C PRO A 119 1.68 8.68 -24.79
N SER A 120 1.08 8.78 -23.60
CA SER A 120 -0.29 8.31 -23.36
C SER A 120 -1.31 9.15 -24.12
N GLU A 121 -2.23 8.50 -24.81
CA GLU A 121 -3.24 9.13 -25.67
C GLU A 121 -4.25 9.97 -24.88
N SER A 122 -4.55 9.58 -23.62
CA SER A 122 -5.53 10.26 -22.79
C SER A 122 -5.16 10.22 -21.32
N PHE A 123 -5.90 10.99 -20.52
CA PHE A 123 -5.86 10.96 -19.05
C PHE A 123 -6.09 9.55 -18.49
N GLY A 124 -7.12 8.84 -18.98
CA GLY A 124 -7.41 7.46 -18.56
C GLY A 124 -6.28 6.50 -18.92
N HIS A 125 -5.74 6.58 -20.13
CA HIS A 125 -4.61 5.74 -20.56
C HIS A 125 -3.34 6.01 -19.73
N HIS A 126 -3.05 7.27 -19.40
CA HIS A 126 -1.92 7.60 -18.52
C HIS A 126 -2.06 6.94 -17.14
N ASN A 127 -3.22 7.11 -16.50
CA ASN A 127 -3.45 6.53 -15.16
C ASN A 127 -3.47 5.00 -15.18
N ASN A 128 -4.01 4.38 -16.23
CA ASN A 128 -3.95 2.93 -16.45
C ASN A 128 -2.50 2.44 -16.61
N ALA A 129 -1.67 3.17 -17.35
CA ALA A 129 -0.25 2.84 -17.51
C ALA A 129 0.52 2.93 -16.19
N GLN A 130 0.23 3.93 -15.35
CA GLN A 130 0.80 4.06 -14.01
C GLN A 130 0.42 2.87 -13.12
N LEU A 131 -0.85 2.47 -13.12
CA LEU A 131 -1.29 1.30 -12.36
C LEU A 131 -0.54 0.04 -12.81
N ARG A 132 -0.49 -0.24 -14.11
CA ARG A 132 0.20 -1.40 -14.65
C ARG A 132 1.68 -1.40 -14.28
N SER A 133 2.36 -0.25 -14.40
CA SER A 133 3.77 -0.11 -14.01
C SER A 133 4.00 -0.50 -12.55
N PHE A 134 3.11 -0.09 -11.65
CA PHE A 134 3.20 -0.50 -10.24
C PHE A 134 2.98 -2.00 -10.05
N LEU A 135 1.94 -2.55 -10.67
CA LEU A 135 1.64 -3.98 -10.53
C LEU A 135 2.76 -4.86 -11.10
N ASP A 136 3.32 -4.48 -12.23
CA ASP A 136 4.45 -5.16 -12.87
C ASP A 136 5.72 -5.09 -12.00
N ARG A 137 6.00 -3.94 -11.37
CA ARG A 137 7.14 -3.76 -10.45
C ARG A 137 7.08 -4.69 -9.23
N PHE A 138 5.88 -5.01 -8.76
CA PHE A 138 5.67 -5.96 -7.66
C PHE A 138 5.57 -7.42 -8.13
N GLY A 139 5.61 -7.67 -9.44
CA GLY A 139 5.56 -9.00 -10.02
C GLY A 139 4.22 -9.71 -9.85
N PHE A 140 3.10 -8.97 -9.78
CA PHE A 140 1.78 -9.57 -9.72
C PHE A 140 1.41 -10.24 -11.05
N GLU A 141 0.77 -11.39 -10.95
CA GLU A 141 0.16 -12.09 -12.07
C GLU A 141 -1.28 -11.60 -12.21
N TYR A 142 -1.58 -10.83 -13.26
CA TYR A 142 -2.90 -10.26 -13.50
C TYR A 142 -3.18 -10.05 -14.99
N GLU A 143 -4.47 -9.95 -15.32
CA GLU A 143 -4.95 -9.47 -16.63
C GLU A 143 -5.56 -8.07 -16.46
N PHE A 144 -5.02 -7.09 -17.16
CA PHE A 144 -5.63 -5.75 -17.20
C PHE A 144 -6.81 -5.75 -18.17
N LYS A 145 -7.95 -5.18 -17.77
CA LYS A 145 -9.14 -5.00 -18.60
C LYS A 145 -9.64 -3.56 -18.52
N SER A 146 -10.01 -3.01 -19.67
CA SER A 146 -10.54 -1.66 -19.84
C SER A 146 -12.07 -1.72 -20.03
N ALA A 147 -12.81 -0.93 -19.25
CA ALA A 147 -14.26 -0.78 -19.45
C ALA A 147 -14.56 -0.26 -20.86
N THR A 148 -13.83 0.77 -21.33
CA THR A 148 -13.98 1.30 -22.68
C THR A 148 -13.86 0.20 -23.73
N GLU A 149 -12.82 -0.65 -23.63
CA GLU A 149 -12.66 -1.78 -24.55
C GLU A 149 -13.85 -2.76 -24.46
N TYR A 150 -14.30 -3.11 -23.26
CA TYR A 150 -15.39 -4.07 -23.09
C TYR A 150 -16.72 -3.57 -23.65
N TYR A 151 -17.04 -2.29 -23.48
CA TYR A 151 -18.23 -1.66 -24.05
C TYR A 151 -18.14 -1.49 -25.57
N GLU A 152 -17.00 -0.99 -26.08
CA GLU A 152 -16.83 -0.70 -27.52
C GLU A 152 -16.72 -1.98 -28.37
N THR A 153 -16.10 -3.05 -27.84
CA THR A 153 -15.89 -4.30 -28.60
C THR A 153 -16.98 -5.35 -28.43
N GLY A 154 -18.05 -5.01 -27.69
CA GLY A 154 -19.22 -5.87 -27.52
C GLY A 154 -19.08 -6.98 -26.47
N LYS A 155 -18.02 -6.96 -25.66
CA LYS A 155 -17.84 -7.96 -24.57
C LYS A 155 -18.94 -7.88 -23.50
N PHE A 156 -19.61 -6.73 -23.36
CA PHE A 156 -20.75 -6.53 -22.49
C PHE A 156 -22.12 -6.61 -23.18
N ASP A 157 -22.18 -6.73 -24.50
CA ASP A 157 -23.43 -6.60 -25.27
C ASP A 157 -24.56 -7.51 -24.78
N GLU A 158 -24.26 -8.79 -24.53
CA GLU A 158 -25.30 -9.75 -24.10
C GLU A 158 -25.87 -9.40 -22.73
N VAL A 159 -25.03 -8.97 -21.80
CA VAL A 159 -25.46 -8.60 -20.46
C VAL A 159 -26.13 -7.23 -20.45
N LEU A 160 -25.72 -6.30 -21.30
CA LEU A 160 -26.40 -5.01 -21.51
C LEU A 160 -27.82 -5.19 -22.05
N LYS A 161 -27.98 -6.05 -23.06
CA LYS A 161 -29.31 -6.40 -23.59
C LYS A 161 -30.20 -7.04 -22.51
N LEU A 162 -29.62 -7.92 -21.68
CA LEU A 162 -30.33 -8.51 -20.55
C LEU A 162 -30.67 -7.46 -19.49
N ALA A 163 -29.81 -6.50 -19.22
CA ALA A 163 -30.07 -5.37 -18.32
C ALA A 163 -31.22 -4.50 -18.85
N LEU A 164 -31.27 -4.23 -20.16
CA LEU A 164 -32.36 -3.48 -20.77
C LEU A 164 -33.71 -4.23 -20.65
N LYS A 165 -33.73 -5.56 -20.89
CA LYS A 165 -34.91 -6.39 -20.67
C LYS A 165 -35.39 -6.37 -19.22
N ASN A 166 -34.48 -6.23 -18.27
CA ASN A 166 -34.77 -6.16 -16.83
C ASN A 166 -34.74 -4.71 -16.30
N TYR A 167 -34.90 -3.71 -17.16
CA TYR A 167 -34.80 -2.29 -16.81
C TYR A 167 -35.60 -1.94 -15.55
N GLN A 168 -36.91 -2.32 -15.52
CA GLN A 168 -37.75 -2.00 -14.38
C GLN A 168 -37.29 -2.69 -13.10
N ALA A 169 -36.85 -3.94 -13.15
CA ALA A 169 -36.34 -4.66 -11.99
C ALA A 169 -35.07 -3.99 -11.42
N ILE A 170 -34.21 -3.46 -12.29
CA ILE A 170 -33.03 -2.68 -11.89
C ILE A 170 -33.46 -1.33 -11.28
N MET A 171 -34.44 -0.64 -11.89
CA MET A 171 -34.99 0.59 -11.33
C MET A 171 -35.60 0.38 -9.94
N ASP A 172 -36.33 -0.71 -9.72
CA ASP A 172 -36.93 -1.05 -8.41
C ASP A 172 -35.89 -1.31 -7.32
N VAL A 173 -34.71 -1.77 -7.70
CA VAL A 173 -33.55 -1.88 -6.79
C VAL A 173 -32.92 -0.52 -6.49
N MET A 174 -32.83 0.33 -7.51
CA MET A 174 -32.08 1.58 -7.41
C MET A 174 -32.85 2.72 -6.79
N LEU A 175 -34.10 2.93 -7.20
CA LEU A 175 -34.90 4.10 -6.80
C LEU A 175 -35.02 4.26 -5.28
N PRO A 176 -35.30 3.21 -4.47
CA PRO A 176 -35.40 3.35 -3.02
C PRO A 176 -34.11 3.84 -2.34
N THR A 177 -32.97 3.77 -3.04
CA THR A 177 -31.65 4.20 -2.52
C THR A 177 -31.32 5.66 -2.81
N LEU A 178 -32.21 6.38 -3.48
CA LEU A 178 -32.03 7.75 -3.98
C LEU A 178 -33.04 8.70 -3.34
N GLY A 179 -32.64 9.96 -3.16
CA GLY A 179 -33.55 11.03 -2.77
C GLY A 179 -34.56 11.36 -3.88
N GLU A 180 -35.73 11.96 -3.52
CA GLU A 180 -36.85 12.22 -4.41
C GLU A 180 -36.46 12.93 -5.72
N GLU A 181 -35.68 13.99 -5.62
CA GLU A 181 -35.21 14.75 -6.79
C GLU A 181 -34.41 13.85 -7.76
N ARG A 182 -33.58 12.98 -7.23
CA ARG A 182 -32.74 12.09 -8.01
C ARG A 182 -33.54 10.90 -8.57
N GLN A 183 -34.60 10.48 -7.93
CA GLN A 183 -35.46 9.42 -8.45
C GLN A 183 -36.13 9.84 -9.77
N ALA A 184 -36.54 11.10 -9.89
CA ALA A 184 -37.21 11.63 -11.08
C ALA A 184 -36.28 11.70 -12.32
N THR A 185 -34.99 11.77 -12.12
CA THR A 185 -33.99 11.92 -13.21
C THR A 185 -33.08 10.71 -13.38
N TYR A 186 -33.31 9.63 -12.62
CA TYR A 186 -32.43 8.47 -12.62
C TYR A 186 -32.69 7.56 -13.83
N SER A 187 -31.58 7.08 -14.41
CA SER A 187 -31.55 5.92 -15.29
C SER A 187 -30.34 5.04 -14.95
N PRO A 188 -30.45 3.70 -15.02
CA PRO A 188 -29.27 2.83 -14.89
C PRO A 188 -28.35 2.91 -16.10
N PHE A 189 -28.80 3.40 -17.23
CA PHE A 189 -28.04 3.64 -18.45
C PHE A 189 -27.65 5.11 -18.56
N LEU A 190 -26.39 5.35 -18.89
CA LEU A 190 -25.81 6.68 -19.15
C LEU A 190 -25.44 6.74 -20.62
N PRO A 191 -26.24 7.44 -21.46
CA PRO A 191 -25.88 7.62 -22.86
C PRO A 191 -24.66 8.51 -23.02
N ILE A 192 -23.88 8.26 -24.05
CA ILE A 192 -22.81 9.15 -24.48
C ILE A 192 -23.36 10.00 -25.63
N SER A 193 -23.42 11.33 -25.43
CA SER A 193 -23.92 12.24 -26.44
C SER A 193 -23.16 12.06 -27.77
N PRO A 194 -23.83 11.78 -28.89
CA PRO A 194 -23.18 11.70 -30.18
C PRO A 194 -22.66 13.05 -30.67
N LYS A 195 -23.11 14.16 -30.05
CA LYS A 195 -22.70 15.53 -30.40
C LYS A 195 -21.48 15.99 -29.60
N SER A 196 -21.51 15.83 -28.29
CA SER A 196 -20.45 16.31 -27.38
C SER A 196 -19.45 15.22 -26.97
N GLY A 197 -19.79 13.94 -27.11
CA GLY A 197 -19.02 12.82 -26.59
C GLY A 197 -19.08 12.65 -25.07
N ARG A 198 -19.90 13.43 -24.37
CA ARG A 198 -20.01 13.41 -22.89
C ARG A 198 -20.94 12.32 -22.41
N VAL A 199 -20.63 11.76 -21.26
CA VAL A 199 -21.49 10.83 -20.52
C VAL A 199 -22.60 11.61 -19.84
N LEU A 200 -23.86 11.34 -20.20
CA LEU A 200 -25.02 12.11 -19.74
C LEU A 200 -25.74 11.40 -18.58
N TYR A 201 -26.15 12.20 -17.59
CA TYR A 201 -26.93 11.74 -16.42
C TYR A 201 -28.37 12.22 -16.57
N VAL A 202 -29.08 11.66 -17.55
CA VAL A 202 -30.44 12.06 -17.95
C VAL A 202 -31.44 10.89 -17.81
N PRO A 203 -32.75 11.16 -17.57
CA PRO A 203 -33.74 10.12 -17.57
C PRO A 203 -34.00 9.60 -18.99
N MET A 204 -34.45 8.35 -19.10
CA MET A 204 -34.88 7.79 -20.37
C MET A 204 -36.34 8.19 -20.64
N LYS A 205 -36.64 8.69 -21.85
CA LYS A 205 -37.97 8.93 -22.33
C LYS A 205 -38.69 7.61 -22.68
N SER A 206 -37.95 6.74 -23.34
CA SER A 206 -38.41 5.39 -23.65
C SER A 206 -37.24 4.42 -23.77
N ILE A 207 -37.58 3.15 -23.64
CA ILE A 207 -36.67 2.03 -23.89
C ILE A 207 -37.35 1.06 -24.86
N ASP A 208 -36.58 0.48 -25.75
CA ASP A 208 -37.02 -0.63 -26.60
C ASP A 208 -36.08 -1.82 -26.39
N ALA A 209 -36.57 -2.80 -25.60
CA ALA A 209 -35.79 -3.98 -25.24
C ALA A 209 -35.58 -4.95 -26.41
N GLU A 210 -36.45 -4.93 -27.41
CA GLU A 210 -36.35 -5.78 -28.61
C GLU A 210 -35.35 -5.18 -29.60
N ALA A 211 -35.45 -3.86 -29.84
CA ALA A 211 -34.50 -3.15 -30.69
C ALA A 211 -33.14 -2.92 -30.01
N GLY A 212 -33.04 -3.05 -28.69
CA GLY A 212 -31.83 -2.77 -27.91
C GLY A 212 -31.49 -1.29 -27.89
N THR A 213 -32.49 -0.40 -27.80
CA THR A 213 -32.30 1.05 -27.86
C THR A 213 -32.89 1.78 -26.66
N ILE A 214 -32.33 2.96 -26.39
CA ILE A 214 -32.84 3.93 -25.42
C ILE A 214 -33.07 5.27 -26.12
N THR A 215 -34.09 6.03 -25.69
CA THR A 215 -34.38 7.38 -26.16
C THR A 215 -34.33 8.36 -24.99
N PHE A 216 -33.68 9.49 -25.18
CA PHE A 216 -33.46 10.53 -24.18
C PHE A 216 -33.39 11.91 -24.83
N ASP A 217 -33.41 12.98 -24.03
CA ASP A 217 -33.09 14.33 -24.49
C ASP A 217 -31.59 14.57 -24.37
N ASP A 218 -30.92 14.91 -25.48
CA ASP A 218 -29.49 15.27 -25.48
C ASP A 218 -29.29 16.66 -24.83
N GLU A 219 -28.03 17.11 -24.69
CA GLU A 219 -27.67 18.38 -24.00
C GLU A 219 -28.35 19.62 -24.64
N ASP A 220 -28.64 19.58 -25.92
CA ASP A 220 -29.37 20.66 -26.63
C ASP A 220 -30.89 20.54 -26.59
N GLY A 221 -31.43 19.53 -25.91
CA GLY A 221 -32.87 19.25 -25.84
C GLY A 221 -33.43 18.49 -27.01
N GLU A 222 -32.62 18.04 -27.97
CA GLU A 222 -33.08 17.19 -29.05
C GLU A 222 -33.27 15.74 -28.60
N GLU A 223 -34.39 15.15 -28.98
CA GLU A 223 -34.65 13.75 -28.73
C GLU A 223 -33.70 12.86 -29.55
N THR A 224 -32.96 12.02 -28.86
CA THR A 224 -31.91 11.18 -29.44
C THR A 224 -32.15 9.72 -29.05
N THR A 225 -32.05 8.81 -30.04
CA THR A 225 -32.16 7.36 -29.82
C THR A 225 -30.83 6.70 -30.13
N LEU A 226 -30.32 5.90 -29.20
CA LEU A 226 -29.05 5.17 -29.34
C LEU A 226 -29.24 3.68 -29.06
N SER A 227 -28.41 2.85 -29.75
CA SER A 227 -28.21 1.47 -29.32
C SER A 227 -27.46 1.44 -27.98
N ILE A 228 -27.83 0.53 -27.10
CA ILE A 228 -27.11 0.34 -25.82
C ILE A 228 -25.76 -0.35 -25.98
N THR A 229 -25.45 -0.86 -27.17
CA THR A 229 -24.21 -1.58 -27.49
C THR A 229 -23.25 -0.71 -28.29
N GLY A 230 -22.03 -1.22 -28.53
CA GLY A 230 -21.02 -0.53 -29.34
C GLY A 230 -20.41 0.70 -28.66
N GLY A 231 -20.43 0.79 -27.34
CA GLY A 231 -19.83 1.91 -26.62
C GLY A 231 -20.66 3.19 -26.59
N ASN A 232 -21.89 3.18 -27.11
CA ASN A 232 -22.76 4.38 -27.11
C ASN A 232 -23.36 4.69 -25.73
N VAL A 233 -23.37 3.71 -24.84
CA VAL A 233 -23.99 3.77 -23.52
C VAL A 233 -23.11 3.04 -22.53
N LYS A 234 -23.02 3.54 -21.32
CA LYS A 234 -22.48 2.79 -20.18
C LYS A 234 -23.51 2.69 -19.06
N MET A 235 -23.34 1.75 -18.13
CA MET A 235 -24.19 1.70 -16.94
C MET A 235 -23.69 2.66 -15.85
N GLN A 236 -24.59 3.14 -14.99
CA GLN A 236 -24.21 3.84 -13.77
C GLN A 236 -23.40 2.90 -12.85
N TRP A 237 -22.48 3.47 -12.09
CA TRP A 237 -21.49 2.74 -11.32
C TRP A 237 -22.04 1.62 -10.41
N LYS A 238 -23.22 1.80 -9.74
CA LYS A 238 -23.79 0.75 -8.89
C LYS A 238 -24.34 -0.43 -9.70
N PRO A 239 -25.21 -0.23 -10.71
CA PRO A 239 -25.60 -1.30 -11.61
C PRO A 239 -24.44 -1.90 -12.41
N ASP A 240 -23.43 -1.08 -12.75
CA ASP A 240 -22.24 -1.52 -13.50
C ASP A 240 -21.46 -2.60 -12.74
N PHE A 241 -21.30 -2.47 -11.43
CA PHE A 241 -20.67 -3.51 -10.60
C PHE A 241 -21.36 -4.88 -10.77
N GLY A 242 -22.68 -4.93 -10.58
CA GLY A 242 -23.44 -6.17 -10.72
C GLY A 242 -23.45 -6.70 -12.14
N MET A 243 -23.50 -5.83 -13.14
CA MET A 243 -23.44 -6.16 -14.55
C MET A 243 -22.09 -6.74 -14.94
N ARG A 244 -21.00 -6.11 -14.51
CA ARG A 244 -19.62 -6.56 -14.74
C ARG A 244 -19.39 -7.94 -14.16
N TRP A 245 -19.78 -8.18 -12.90
CA TRP A 245 -19.70 -9.49 -12.29
C TRP A 245 -20.45 -10.56 -13.05
N ALA A 246 -21.66 -10.23 -13.55
CA ALA A 246 -22.45 -11.16 -14.35
C ALA A 246 -21.79 -11.45 -15.72
N ALA A 247 -21.23 -10.42 -16.37
CA ALA A 247 -20.62 -10.56 -17.69
C ALA A 247 -19.29 -11.34 -17.65
N ILE A 248 -18.49 -11.13 -16.61
CA ILE A 248 -17.14 -11.73 -16.50
C ILE A 248 -17.20 -13.09 -15.77
N GLY A 249 -18.22 -13.33 -14.97
CA GLY A 249 -18.32 -14.54 -14.14
C GLY A 249 -17.37 -14.49 -12.95
N VAL A 250 -17.34 -13.34 -12.25
CA VAL A 250 -16.44 -13.12 -11.11
C VAL A 250 -16.82 -14.01 -9.92
N ASP A 251 -15.86 -14.71 -9.34
CA ASP A 251 -16.04 -15.60 -8.20
C ASP A 251 -15.67 -14.94 -6.87
N TYR A 252 -14.74 -13.99 -6.91
CA TYR A 252 -14.24 -13.28 -5.73
C TYR A 252 -13.88 -11.84 -6.06
N GLU A 253 -14.37 -10.90 -5.26
CA GLU A 253 -13.93 -9.51 -5.31
C GLU A 253 -13.75 -8.92 -3.91
N MET A 254 -12.69 -8.12 -3.76
CA MET A 254 -12.36 -7.40 -2.54
C MET A 254 -12.53 -5.90 -2.77
N TYR A 255 -13.15 -5.21 -1.82
CA TYR A 255 -13.31 -3.76 -1.90
C TYR A 255 -13.30 -3.08 -0.53
N GLY A 256 -13.07 -1.77 -0.53
CA GLY A 256 -13.02 -0.96 0.66
C GLY A 256 -14.38 -0.82 1.35
N LYS A 257 -14.37 -0.50 2.64
CA LYS A 257 -15.56 -0.28 3.48
C LYS A 257 -16.53 0.74 2.90
N ASP A 258 -16.09 1.63 2.03
CA ASP A 258 -16.92 2.61 1.32
C ASP A 258 -18.05 1.94 0.51
N HIS A 259 -17.83 0.72 0.02
CA HIS A 259 -18.78 -0.06 -0.74
C HIS A 259 -19.76 -0.88 0.12
N HIS A 260 -19.53 -0.96 1.44
CA HIS A 260 -20.30 -1.85 2.33
C HIS A 260 -21.81 -1.61 2.25
N ILE A 261 -22.26 -0.35 2.25
CA ILE A 261 -23.68 0.01 2.19
C ILE A 261 -24.27 -0.33 0.81
N ASN A 262 -23.46 -0.29 -0.23
CA ASN A 262 -23.89 -0.48 -1.62
C ASN A 262 -23.78 -1.94 -2.11
N SER A 263 -22.97 -2.77 -1.46
CA SER A 263 -22.74 -4.16 -1.92
C SER A 263 -24.01 -5.01 -2.06
N PRO A 264 -25.04 -4.88 -1.19
CA PRO A 264 -26.31 -5.60 -1.41
C PRO A 264 -27.03 -5.20 -2.70
N ILE A 265 -26.81 -3.97 -3.19
CA ILE A 265 -27.35 -3.49 -4.46
C ILE A 265 -26.66 -4.22 -5.61
N TYR A 266 -25.34 -4.26 -5.61
CA TYR A 266 -24.53 -4.95 -6.63
C TYR A 266 -24.94 -6.43 -6.73
N ASP A 267 -25.09 -7.10 -5.58
CA ASP A 267 -25.53 -8.49 -5.48
C ASP A 267 -26.91 -8.71 -6.11
N ARG A 268 -27.86 -7.82 -5.83
CA ARG A 268 -29.22 -7.92 -6.39
C ARG A 268 -29.22 -7.73 -7.90
N ILE A 269 -28.43 -6.76 -8.40
CA ILE A 269 -28.28 -6.52 -9.84
C ILE A 269 -27.68 -7.76 -10.53
N CYS A 270 -26.59 -8.30 -9.97
CA CYS A 270 -25.97 -9.52 -10.50
C CYS A 270 -26.96 -10.69 -10.60
N ARG A 271 -27.82 -10.89 -9.56
CA ARG A 271 -28.87 -11.93 -9.58
C ARG A 271 -29.97 -11.65 -10.60
N ILE A 272 -30.39 -10.41 -10.78
CA ILE A 272 -31.34 -10.01 -11.81
C ILE A 272 -30.79 -10.38 -13.21
N LEU A 273 -29.47 -10.26 -13.38
CA LEU A 273 -28.78 -10.61 -14.62
C LEU A 273 -28.40 -12.11 -14.70
N GLY A 274 -29.00 -12.94 -13.85
CA GLY A 274 -28.93 -14.39 -13.94
C GLY A 274 -27.65 -15.04 -13.38
N GLN A 275 -26.81 -14.27 -12.71
CA GLN A 275 -25.55 -14.80 -12.17
C GLN A 275 -25.51 -14.78 -10.63
N ARG A 276 -24.70 -15.65 -10.06
CA ARG A 276 -24.43 -15.65 -8.63
C ARG A 276 -23.38 -14.60 -8.32
N PRO A 277 -23.63 -13.65 -7.38
CA PRO A 277 -22.64 -12.67 -6.97
C PRO A 277 -21.35 -13.33 -6.44
N PRO A 278 -20.19 -12.67 -6.57
CA PRO A 278 -18.93 -13.19 -6.03
C PRO A 278 -18.94 -13.31 -4.50
N GLU A 279 -18.03 -14.07 -3.95
CA GLU A 279 -17.69 -13.99 -2.54
C GLU A 279 -16.95 -12.67 -2.28
N HIS A 280 -17.26 -12.00 -1.16
CA HIS A 280 -16.75 -10.67 -0.88
C HIS A 280 -15.84 -10.62 0.34
N PHE A 281 -14.84 -9.75 0.28
CA PHE A 281 -14.10 -9.30 1.45
C PHE A 281 -14.07 -7.78 1.51
N ILE A 282 -14.52 -7.24 2.64
CA ILE A 282 -14.53 -5.80 2.88
C ILE A 282 -13.37 -5.45 3.79
N TYR A 283 -12.43 -4.64 3.29
CA TYR A 283 -11.29 -4.18 4.08
C TYR A 283 -11.51 -2.77 4.62
N GLU A 284 -10.86 -2.47 5.76
CA GLU A 284 -10.86 -1.14 6.36
C GLU A 284 -9.97 -0.17 5.61
N LEU A 285 -10.30 1.11 5.74
CA LEU A 285 -9.58 2.20 5.10
C LEU A 285 -8.31 2.56 5.87
N PHE A 286 -7.39 3.22 5.17
CA PHE A 286 -6.20 3.78 5.79
C PHE A 286 -6.49 5.18 6.34
N LEU A 287 -5.81 5.48 7.45
CA LEU A 287 -5.85 6.77 8.14
C LEU A 287 -4.48 7.44 8.01
N ASP A 288 -4.46 8.75 7.97
CA ASP A 288 -3.23 9.55 8.02
C ASP A 288 -2.62 9.60 9.44
N ASP A 289 -1.57 10.40 9.62
CA ASP A 289 -0.91 10.62 10.91
C ASP A 289 -1.84 11.20 11.99
N LYS A 290 -2.85 11.97 11.57
CA LYS A 290 -3.87 12.58 12.46
C LYS A 290 -5.04 11.66 12.76
N GLY A 291 -5.12 10.49 12.09
CA GLY A 291 -6.23 9.56 12.20
C GLY A 291 -7.43 9.91 11.33
N GLU A 292 -7.25 10.79 10.34
CA GLU A 292 -8.27 11.10 9.35
C GLU A 292 -8.20 10.13 8.16
N LYS A 293 -9.34 9.91 7.49
CA LYS A 293 -9.39 9.06 6.30
C LYS A 293 -8.49 9.63 5.20
N ILE A 294 -7.59 8.79 4.67
CA ILE A 294 -6.82 9.09 3.47
C ILE A 294 -7.74 9.15 2.27
N SER A 295 -7.62 10.20 1.47
CA SER A 295 -8.38 10.36 0.23
C SER A 295 -7.57 11.05 -0.86
N LYS A 296 -7.83 10.66 -2.12
CA LYS A 296 -7.24 11.29 -3.33
C LYS A 296 -7.46 12.81 -3.36
N THR A 297 -8.64 13.26 -2.90
CA THR A 297 -9.02 14.68 -2.93
C THR A 297 -8.25 15.51 -1.91
N LYS A 298 -7.96 14.95 -0.72
CA LYS A 298 -7.21 15.64 0.33
C LYS A 298 -5.70 15.63 0.08
N GLY A 299 -5.19 14.65 -0.71
CA GLY A 299 -3.75 14.47 -0.94
C GLY A 299 -2.96 14.17 0.34
N ASN A 300 -3.62 13.61 1.37
CA ASN A 300 -3.04 13.31 2.68
C ASN A 300 -2.55 11.86 2.80
N GLY A 301 -2.41 11.16 1.69
CA GLY A 301 -1.98 9.76 1.64
C GLY A 301 -0.53 9.62 1.20
N LEU A 302 0.14 8.61 1.72
CA LEU A 302 1.44 8.14 1.26
C LEU A 302 1.28 7.43 -0.08
N THR A 303 2.07 7.81 -1.07
CA THR A 303 2.11 7.14 -2.37
C THR A 303 2.99 5.89 -2.34
N ILE A 304 2.85 5.03 -3.36
CA ILE A 304 3.70 3.84 -3.50
C ILE A 304 5.16 4.24 -3.68
N ASP A 305 5.44 5.22 -4.54
CA ASP A 305 6.81 5.68 -4.80
C ASP A 305 7.47 6.33 -3.57
N GLU A 306 6.71 7.07 -2.78
CA GLU A 306 7.20 7.59 -1.50
C GLU A 306 7.55 6.45 -0.54
N TRP A 307 6.71 5.41 -0.40
CA TRP A 307 7.06 4.24 0.39
C TRP A 307 8.35 3.58 -0.11
N LEU A 308 8.42 3.31 -1.41
CA LEU A 308 9.55 2.64 -2.05
C LEU A 308 10.84 3.47 -2.09
N SER A 309 10.75 4.76 -1.77
CA SER A 309 11.95 5.59 -1.54
C SER A 309 12.69 5.23 -0.25
N TYR A 310 12.00 4.61 0.72
CA TYR A 310 12.53 4.34 2.06
C TYR A 310 12.47 2.86 2.48
N ALA A 311 11.89 1.98 1.65
CA ALA A 311 11.69 0.58 2.01
C ALA A 311 11.51 -0.33 0.78
N PRO A 312 11.81 -1.64 0.89
CA PRO A 312 11.64 -2.59 -0.20
C PRO A 312 10.15 -2.91 -0.45
N THR A 313 9.85 -3.46 -1.64
CA THR A 313 8.50 -3.83 -2.09
C THR A 313 7.79 -4.78 -1.14
N GLU A 314 8.53 -5.74 -0.58
CA GLU A 314 8.04 -6.77 0.33
C GLU A 314 7.47 -6.17 1.62
N SER A 315 8.06 -5.08 2.09
CA SER A 315 7.60 -4.37 3.29
C SER A 315 6.20 -3.77 3.08
N LEU A 316 5.91 -3.24 1.89
CA LEU A 316 4.58 -2.73 1.55
C LEU A 316 3.57 -3.87 1.45
N SER A 317 3.94 -4.98 0.81
CA SER A 317 3.11 -6.19 0.73
C SER A 317 2.81 -6.74 2.14
N PHE A 318 3.79 -6.72 3.04
CA PHE A 318 3.63 -7.09 4.44
C PHE A 318 2.66 -6.15 5.18
N PHE A 319 2.77 -4.85 4.97
CA PHE A 319 1.82 -3.88 5.52
C PHE A 319 0.38 -4.15 5.04
N MET A 320 0.20 -4.52 3.77
CA MET A 320 -1.12 -4.87 3.22
C MET A 320 -1.69 -6.15 3.80
N TYR A 321 -0.84 -7.15 4.08
CA TYR A 321 -1.26 -8.41 4.72
C TYR A 321 -1.81 -8.18 6.13
N GLN A 322 -1.18 -7.29 6.91
CA GLN A 322 -1.50 -7.11 8.32
C GLN A 322 -2.93 -6.57 8.54
N LYS A 323 -3.73 -7.28 9.34
CA LYS A 323 -5.03 -6.82 9.89
C LYS A 323 -5.93 -6.06 8.89
N PRO A 324 -6.32 -6.64 7.75
CA PRO A 324 -7.03 -5.92 6.69
C PRO A 324 -8.42 -5.40 7.12
N LYS A 325 -9.03 -5.97 8.17
CA LYS A 325 -10.31 -5.54 8.76
C LYS A 325 -10.19 -4.47 9.85
N THR A 326 -8.99 -3.91 10.04
CA THR A 326 -8.73 -2.89 11.06
C THR A 326 -8.20 -1.64 10.38
N ALA A 327 -8.78 -0.48 10.68
CA ALA A 327 -8.25 0.79 10.21
C ALA A 327 -6.83 0.99 10.73
N LYS A 328 -5.90 1.30 9.84
CA LYS A 328 -4.48 1.47 10.17
C LYS A 328 -4.00 2.84 9.72
N ARG A 329 -3.13 3.44 10.52
CA ARG A 329 -2.42 4.64 10.12
C ARG A 329 -1.34 4.29 9.10
N LEU A 330 -1.28 5.07 8.03
CA LEU A 330 -0.34 4.93 6.92
C LEU A 330 0.39 6.26 6.73
N PHE A 331 1.57 6.35 7.30
CA PHE A 331 2.47 7.51 7.24
C PHE A 331 3.92 7.05 7.40
N PHE A 332 4.88 7.93 7.19
CA PHE A 332 6.30 7.55 7.10
C PHE A 332 6.85 6.82 8.33
N ASP A 333 6.43 7.19 9.55
CA ASP A 333 6.95 6.61 10.79
C ASP A 333 6.64 5.12 10.98
N VAL A 334 5.66 4.57 10.22
CA VAL A 334 5.36 3.14 10.30
C VAL A 334 6.36 2.28 9.51
N ILE A 335 7.09 2.89 8.56
CA ILE A 335 7.97 2.19 7.62
C ILE A 335 9.09 1.42 8.33
N PRO A 336 9.91 2.03 9.20
CA PRO A 336 11.03 1.32 9.82
C PRO A 336 10.60 0.08 10.59
N LYS A 337 9.57 0.20 11.40
CA LYS A 337 9.03 -0.91 12.17
C LYS A 337 8.49 -2.01 11.27
N ASN A 338 7.78 -1.63 10.21
CA ASN A 338 7.18 -2.57 9.28
C ASN A 338 8.24 -3.38 8.50
N VAL A 339 9.35 -2.74 8.13
CA VAL A 339 10.50 -3.40 7.50
C VAL A 339 11.10 -4.44 8.46
N ASP A 340 11.36 -4.05 9.72
CA ASP A 340 11.94 -4.96 10.70
C ASP A 340 11.02 -6.15 11.03
N GLU A 341 9.72 -5.92 11.16
CA GLU A 341 8.74 -6.99 11.37
C GLU A 341 8.69 -7.97 10.18
N TYR A 342 8.77 -7.47 8.94
CA TYR A 342 8.85 -8.34 7.76
C TYR A 342 10.08 -9.26 7.84
N PHE A 343 11.27 -8.72 8.10
CA PHE A 343 12.50 -9.53 8.18
C PHE A 343 12.51 -10.50 9.38
N GLN A 344 11.87 -10.14 10.50
CA GLN A 344 11.68 -11.07 11.62
C GLN A 344 10.83 -12.28 11.21
N HIS A 345 9.71 -12.04 10.49
CA HIS A 345 8.88 -13.12 9.97
C HIS A 345 9.62 -13.98 8.95
N LEU A 346 10.43 -13.36 8.08
CA LEU A 346 11.24 -14.06 7.09
C LEU A 346 12.29 -14.96 7.76
N ALA A 347 13.04 -14.45 8.73
CA ALA A 347 14.06 -15.19 9.45
C ALA A 347 13.49 -16.39 10.24
N ALA A 348 12.28 -16.23 10.79
CA ALA A 348 11.61 -17.30 11.54
C ALA A 348 11.06 -18.43 10.63
N TYR A 349 10.73 -18.12 9.38
CA TYR A 349 10.01 -19.03 8.48
C TYR A 349 10.66 -20.40 8.28
N PRO A 350 11.99 -20.54 8.03
CA PRO A 350 12.61 -21.82 7.74
C PRO A 350 12.54 -22.82 8.91
N THR A 351 12.46 -22.35 10.14
CA THR A 351 12.44 -23.18 11.37
C THR A 351 11.04 -23.55 11.84
N GLN A 352 9.99 -23.01 11.19
CA GLN A 352 8.61 -23.25 11.54
C GLN A 352 8.06 -24.57 10.98
N ASP A 353 7.12 -25.18 11.70
CA ASP A 353 6.33 -26.29 11.15
C ASP A 353 5.41 -25.82 10.00
N LYS A 354 4.89 -26.76 9.20
CA LYS A 354 4.08 -26.43 8.00
C LYS A 354 2.84 -25.58 8.32
N LYS A 355 2.20 -25.83 9.44
CA LYS A 355 1.02 -25.05 9.87
C LYS A 355 1.41 -23.61 10.19
N THR A 356 2.50 -23.42 10.90
CA THR A 356 3.01 -22.10 11.26
C THR A 356 3.54 -21.36 10.03
N GLN A 357 4.22 -22.07 9.11
CA GLN A 357 4.65 -21.52 7.81
C GLN A 357 3.48 -20.92 7.01
N LEU A 358 2.36 -21.65 6.91
CA LEU A 358 1.15 -21.17 6.20
C LEU A 358 0.42 -20.02 6.91
N ASN A 359 0.67 -19.82 8.20
CA ASN A 359 0.16 -18.66 8.93
C ASN A 359 1.14 -17.48 8.95
N ASN A 360 2.38 -17.70 8.48
CA ASN A 360 3.38 -16.63 8.40
C ASN A 360 3.10 -15.72 7.20
N PRO A 361 3.06 -14.39 7.38
CA PRO A 361 2.84 -13.43 6.30
C PRO A 361 3.73 -13.62 5.08
N VAL A 362 5.00 -13.99 5.27
CA VAL A 362 5.97 -14.10 4.17
C VAL A 362 5.61 -15.21 3.18
N TRP A 363 4.91 -16.26 3.62
CA TRP A 363 4.39 -17.27 2.69
C TRP A 363 3.42 -16.65 1.67
N HIS A 364 2.53 -15.77 2.13
CA HIS A 364 1.52 -15.13 1.29
C HIS A 364 2.13 -14.03 0.40
N ILE A 365 3.13 -13.31 0.90
CA ILE A 365 3.82 -12.25 0.17
C ILE A 365 4.63 -12.83 -1.00
N HIS A 366 5.24 -13.99 -0.78
CA HIS A 366 6.12 -14.65 -1.75
C HIS A 366 5.47 -15.84 -2.46
N ASN A 367 4.16 -15.91 -2.50
CA ASN A 367 3.42 -16.96 -3.23
C ASN A 367 3.87 -18.39 -2.87
N GLY A 368 4.15 -18.61 -1.59
CA GLY A 368 4.59 -19.92 -1.08
C GLY A 368 6.10 -20.19 -1.14
N ASN A 369 6.89 -19.29 -1.72
CA ASN A 369 8.35 -19.44 -1.91
C ASN A 369 9.13 -18.26 -1.30
N PRO A 370 9.11 -18.07 0.04
CA PRO A 370 9.90 -17.01 0.65
C PRO A 370 11.41 -17.23 0.40
N PRO A 371 12.18 -16.15 0.14
CA PRO A 371 13.61 -16.27 -0.04
C PRO A 371 14.29 -16.70 1.28
N GLU A 372 15.34 -17.49 1.17
CA GLU A 372 16.24 -17.76 2.30
C GLU A 372 17.21 -16.58 2.45
N MET A 373 17.02 -15.81 3.50
CA MET A 373 17.80 -14.60 3.74
C MET A 373 17.92 -14.34 5.24
N THR A 374 19.11 -13.92 5.65
CA THR A 374 19.36 -13.42 7.01
C THR A 374 19.79 -11.97 6.96
N MET A 375 19.29 -11.17 7.89
CA MET A 375 19.69 -9.78 8.04
C MET A 375 20.52 -9.65 9.32
N PRO A 376 21.83 -9.44 9.22
CA PRO A 376 22.72 -9.31 10.39
C PRO A 376 22.43 -8.05 11.19
N ILE A 377 21.82 -7.05 10.57
CA ILE A 377 21.48 -5.76 11.17
C ILE A 377 20.05 -5.40 10.74
N ASN A 378 19.21 -5.01 11.69
CA ASN A 378 17.87 -4.55 11.39
C ASN A 378 17.83 -3.07 10.94
N TYR A 379 16.70 -2.66 10.35
CA TYR A 379 16.55 -1.33 9.78
C TYR A 379 16.61 -0.22 10.83
N ALA A 380 16.00 -0.44 12.00
CA ALA A 380 16.10 0.51 13.11
C ALA A 380 17.55 0.72 13.56
N MET A 381 18.37 -0.34 13.55
CA MET A 381 19.78 -0.24 13.87
C MET A 381 20.55 0.55 12.82
N LEU A 382 20.26 0.34 11.53
CA LEU A 382 20.85 1.13 10.43
C LEU A 382 20.52 2.61 10.58
N LEU A 383 19.27 2.98 10.86
CA LEU A 383 18.87 4.37 11.08
C LEU A 383 19.65 5.03 12.23
N ASN A 384 19.87 4.29 13.32
CA ASN A 384 20.66 4.79 14.44
C ASN A 384 22.15 4.91 14.09
N LEU A 385 22.68 3.99 13.29
CA LEU A 385 24.05 4.05 12.80
C LEU A 385 24.25 5.27 11.89
N VAL A 386 23.35 5.52 10.94
CA VAL A 386 23.36 6.73 10.11
C VAL A 386 23.33 7.97 10.97
N SER A 387 22.44 7.99 11.99
CA SER A 387 22.28 9.11 12.91
C SER A 387 23.55 9.41 13.71
N ALA A 388 24.22 8.38 14.24
CA ALA A 388 25.42 8.54 15.06
C ALA A 388 26.67 8.86 14.25
N ALA A 389 26.82 8.22 13.08
CA ALA A 389 27.95 8.45 12.18
C ALA A 389 27.80 9.75 11.38
N ASN A 390 26.60 10.34 11.36
CA ASN A 390 26.22 11.42 10.46
C ASN A 390 26.61 11.09 9.00
N ALA A 391 26.35 9.83 8.61
CA ALA A 391 26.76 9.31 7.32
C ALA A 391 25.81 9.78 6.22
N SER A 392 26.39 10.28 5.12
CA SER A 392 25.66 10.70 3.92
C SER A 392 25.82 9.74 2.74
N ASP A 393 26.63 8.70 2.91
CA ASP A 393 26.97 7.74 1.87
C ASP A 393 27.05 6.29 2.40
N LYS A 394 26.87 5.34 1.49
CA LYS A 394 26.88 3.91 1.81
C LYS A 394 28.26 3.43 2.27
N GLU A 395 29.34 3.95 1.70
CA GLU A 395 30.72 3.51 1.99
C GLU A 395 31.05 3.69 3.48
N THR A 396 30.69 4.85 4.03
CA THR A 396 30.83 5.14 5.46
C THR A 396 30.10 4.11 6.33
N LEU A 397 28.86 3.77 5.99
CA LEU A 397 28.09 2.80 6.77
C LEU A 397 28.62 1.38 6.63
N TRP A 398 29.02 0.99 5.43
CA TRP A 398 29.63 -0.31 5.20
C TRP A 398 30.96 -0.49 5.97
N GLY A 399 31.69 0.60 6.20
CA GLY A 399 32.89 0.58 7.06
C GLY A 399 32.59 0.17 8.51
N PHE A 400 31.37 0.44 9.03
CA PHE A 400 30.92 -0.07 10.34
C PHE A 400 30.35 -1.49 10.25
N ILE A 401 29.52 -1.74 9.24
CA ILE A 401 28.83 -3.02 9.07
C ILE A 401 29.84 -4.16 8.91
N SER A 402 30.85 -3.99 8.06
CA SER A 402 31.88 -5.02 7.80
C SER A 402 32.75 -5.33 9.02
N GLN A 403 32.88 -4.38 9.93
CA GLN A 403 33.59 -4.61 11.21
C GLN A 403 32.73 -5.36 12.24
N TYR A 404 31.42 -5.14 12.19
CA TYR A 404 30.46 -5.77 13.10
C TYR A 404 30.12 -7.20 12.68
N ALA A 405 29.96 -7.44 11.39
CA ALA A 405 29.55 -8.73 10.83
C ALA A 405 30.60 -9.18 9.80
N GLU A 406 31.51 -10.06 10.25
CA GLU A 406 32.58 -10.60 9.40
C GLU A 406 32.01 -11.36 8.19
N GLY A 407 32.56 -11.10 7.00
CA GLY A 407 32.13 -11.72 5.75
C GLY A 407 30.86 -11.15 5.13
N VAL A 408 30.25 -10.14 5.76
CA VAL A 408 29.08 -9.43 5.22
C VAL A 408 29.54 -8.25 4.37
N THR A 409 29.19 -8.26 3.09
CA THR A 409 29.50 -7.19 2.11
C THR A 409 28.27 -6.81 1.31
N ALA A 410 28.32 -5.71 0.58
CA ALA A 410 27.24 -5.28 -0.31
C ALA A 410 26.91 -6.34 -1.39
N GLU A 411 27.94 -7.04 -1.89
CA GLU A 411 27.79 -8.08 -2.91
C GLU A 411 27.15 -9.36 -2.36
N THR A 412 27.51 -9.74 -1.12
CA THR A 412 26.95 -10.95 -0.47
C THR A 412 25.57 -10.73 0.12
N HIS A 413 25.23 -9.47 0.42
CA HIS A 413 23.96 -9.06 1.05
C HIS A 413 23.33 -7.86 0.33
N PRO A 414 22.91 -8.01 -0.95
CA PRO A 414 22.39 -6.90 -1.74
C PRO A 414 21.14 -6.23 -1.13
N MET A 415 20.25 -6.99 -0.48
CA MET A 415 19.12 -6.43 0.23
C MET A 415 19.54 -5.56 1.42
N LEU A 416 20.63 -5.90 2.13
CA LEU A 416 21.17 -5.05 3.18
C LEU A 416 21.76 -3.76 2.58
N ASP A 417 22.40 -3.84 1.42
CA ASP A 417 22.89 -2.67 0.71
C ASP A 417 21.77 -1.72 0.29
N ASP A 418 20.64 -2.27 -0.16
CA ASP A 418 19.43 -1.48 -0.44
C ASP A 418 18.91 -0.81 0.84
N LEU A 419 18.83 -1.55 1.96
CA LEU A 419 18.39 -1.00 3.25
C LEU A 419 19.32 0.11 3.75
N VAL A 420 20.63 0.00 3.53
CA VAL A 420 21.59 1.06 3.82
C VAL A 420 21.24 2.34 3.07
N GLY A 421 20.92 2.23 1.77
CA GLY A 421 20.49 3.37 0.97
C GLY A 421 19.15 3.96 1.41
N TYR A 422 18.19 3.12 1.77
CA TYR A 422 16.90 3.57 2.33
C TYR A 422 17.09 4.27 3.68
N ALA A 423 17.95 3.74 4.55
CA ALA A 423 18.19 4.32 5.86
C ALA A 423 18.82 5.73 5.76
N ILE A 424 19.75 5.94 4.83
CA ILE A 424 20.35 7.26 4.59
C ILE A 424 19.26 8.25 4.16
N ARG A 425 18.43 7.90 3.17
CA ARG A 425 17.34 8.80 2.70
C ARG A 425 16.34 9.09 3.80
N TYR A 426 15.89 8.06 4.52
CA TYR A 426 14.95 8.23 5.62
C TYR A 426 15.51 9.15 6.71
N PHE A 427 16.79 8.98 7.04
CA PHE A 427 17.47 9.83 8.01
C PHE A 427 17.53 11.30 7.56
N GLU A 428 17.95 11.57 6.33
CA GLU A 428 18.05 12.94 5.80
C GLU A 428 16.69 13.64 5.79
N ASP A 429 15.63 12.95 5.38
CA ASP A 429 14.31 13.54 5.18
C ASP A 429 13.50 13.65 6.49
N PHE A 430 13.57 12.67 7.39
CA PHE A 430 12.67 12.60 8.54
C PHE A 430 13.37 12.67 9.91
N VAL A 431 14.60 12.22 10.04
CA VAL A 431 15.26 12.17 11.35
C VAL A 431 16.12 13.42 11.60
N LYS A 432 16.98 13.74 10.65
CA LYS A 432 17.94 14.84 10.77
C LYS A 432 17.28 16.21 11.03
N PRO A 433 16.16 16.59 10.37
CA PRO A 433 15.51 17.86 10.63
C PRO A 433 14.92 18.00 12.05
N HIS A 434 14.65 16.87 12.71
CA HIS A 434 14.02 16.82 14.04
C HIS A 434 15.00 16.52 15.18
N LYS A 435 16.31 16.36 14.90
CA LYS A 435 17.30 16.12 15.94
C LYS A 435 17.41 17.32 16.88
N SER A 436 17.31 17.05 18.17
CA SER A 436 17.48 18.06 19.22
C SER A 436 18.40 17.52 20.33
N PHE A 437 19.61 18.03 20.37
CA PHE A 437 20.58 17.66 21.40
C PHE A 437 20.41 18.55 22.61
N ARG A 438 20.56 18.00 23.81
CA ARG A 438 20.63 18.76 25.05
C ARG A 438 21.95 18.55 25.77
N ALA A 439 22.34 19.50 26.58
CA ALA A 439 23.47 19.33 27.47
C ALA A 439 23.14 18.38 28.64
N PRO A 440 24.09 17.55 29.10
CA PRO A 440 23.90 16.74 30.29
C PRO A 440 23.86 17.63 31.56
N THR A 441 23.08 17.20 32.55
CA THR A 441 23.20 17.69 33.92
C THR A 441 24.52 17.24 34.54
N ASP A 442 24.92 17.79 35.68
CA ASP A 442 26.17 17.38 36.36
C ASP A 442 26.17 15.90 36.75
N ALA A 443 25.03 15.37 37.21
CA ALA A 443 24.84 13.95 37.54
C ALA A 443 24.97 13.06 36.29
N GLU A 444 24.29 13.44 35.19
CA GLU A 444 24.41 12.72 33.91
C GLU A 444 25.82 12.78 33.33
N ARG A 445 26.52 13.91 33.49
CA ARG A 445 27.90 14.07 33.05
C ARG A 445 28.83 13.09 33.82
N ALA A 446 28.69 13.00 35.15
CA ALA A 446 29.44 12.06 35.94
C ALA A 446 29.14 10.60 35.56
N ALA A 447 27.88 10.27 35.30
CA ALA A 447 27.48 8.95 34.82
C ALA A 447 28.05 8.61 33.43
N LEU A 448 28.06 9.57 32.51
CA LEU A 448 28.68 9.41 31.18
C LEU A 448 30.21 9.21 31.25
N GLU A 449 30.90 9.90 32.16
CA GLU A 449 32.33 9.71 32.39
C GLU A 449 32.65 8.32 32.99
N ASN A 450 31.82 7.86 33.94
CA ASN A 450 31.91 6.50 34.48
C ASN A 450 31.68 5.46 33.36
N LEU A 451 30.62 5.62 32.53
CA LEU A 451 30.33 4.75 31.40
C LEU A 451 31.54 4.69 30.45
N ARG A 452 32.13 5.85 30.12
CA ARG A 452 33.32 5.91 29.27
C ARG A 452 34.49 5.10 29.87
N GLY A 453 34.73 5.22 31.17
CA GLY A 453 35.75 4.48 31.87
C GLY A 453 35.53 2.97 31.80
N LYS A 454 34.31 2.52 32.06
CA LYS A 454 33.94 1.10 31.99
C LYS A 454 34.05 0.55 30.57
N LEU A 455 33.55 1.26 29.56
CA LEU A 455 33.67 0.86 28.17
C LEU A 455 35.13 0.78 27.71
N SER A 456 35.99 1.70 28.14
CA SER A 456 37.43 1.67 27.82
C SER A 456 38.19 0.50 28.48
N ALA A 457 37.62 -0.10 29.51
CA ALA A 457 38.20 -1.26 30.20
C ALA A 457 37.74 -2.59 29.61
N LEU A 458 36.68 -2.58 28.76
CA LEU A 458 36.20 -3.78 28.06
C LEU A 458 37.17 -4.14 26.91
N ASP A 459 37.21 -5.45 26.58
CA ASP A 459 37.81 -5.91 25.35
C ASP A 459 37.07 -5.33 24.12
N ALA A 460 37.82 -4.97 23.08
CA ALA A 460 37.21 -4.39 21.87
C ALA A 460 36.24 -5.34 21.17
N SER A 461 36.32 -6.63 21.45
CA SER A 461 35.42 -7.69 20.93
C SER A 461 34.29 -8.05 21.91
N ALA A 462 34.11 -7.30 23.02
CA ALA A 462 33.02 -7.60 23.96
C ALA A 462 31.66 -7.56 23.28
N ASP A 463 30.83 -8.55 23.61
CA ASP A 463 29.50 -8.70 23.01
C ASP A 463 28.51 -7.64 23.51
N ALA A 464 27.40 -7.53 22.79
CA ALA A 464 26.35 -6.56 23.06
C ALA A 464 25.72 -6.72 24.47
N GLU A 465 25.70 -7.95 25.02
CA GLU A 465 25.12 -8.25 26.35
C GLU A 465 26.04 -7.75 27.46
N THR A 466 27.33 -8.00 27.31
CA THR A 466 28.40 -7.50 28.23
C THR A 466 28.36 -5.98 28.26
N ILE A 467 28.33 -5.33 27.10
CA ILE A 467 28.25 -3.86 27.01
C ILE A 467 26.99 -3.34 27.68
N GLN A 468 25.84 -3.98 27.38
CA GLN A 468 24.55 -3.57 27.94
C GLN A 468 24.53 -3.69 29.48
N THR A 469 25.17 -4.70 30.02
CA THR A 469 25.28 -4.92 31.47
C THR A 469 26.03 -3.76 32.15
N GLU A 470 27.14 -3.30 31.55
CA GLU A 470 27.85 -2.14 32.07
C GLU A 470 27.05 -0.84 32.00
N VAL A 471 26.27 -0.65 30.92
CA VAL A 471 25.38 0.52 30.78
C VAL A 471 24.30 0.51 31.87
N PHE A 472 23.72 -0.65 32.19
CA PHE A 472 22.76 -0.81 33.29
C PHE A 472 23.43 -0.55 34.67
N ALA A 473 24.61 -1.08 34.86
CA ALA A 473 25.36 -0.89 36.12
C ALA A 473 25.62 0.60 36.38
N VAL A 474 26.09 1.34 35.39
CA VAL A 474 26.32 2.79 35.48
C VAL A 474 25.06 3.55 35.84
N GLY A 475 23.93 3.25 35.20
CA GLY A 475 22.64 3.90 35.51
C GLY A 475 22.21 3.69 36.97
N LYS A 476 22.40 2.47 37.50
CA LYS A 476 22.11 2.16 38.90
C LYS A 476 23.10 2.87 39.87
N GLU A 477 24.39 2.84 39.57
CA GLU A 477 25.42 3.50 40.36
C GLU A 477 25.24 5.02 40.42
N ALA A 478 24.72 5.62 39.34
CA ALA A 478 24.40 7.04 39.25
C ALA A 478 23.09 7.43 39.97
N GLY A 479 22.38 6.46 40.55
CA GLY A 479 21.18 6.72 41.32
C GLY A 479 19.90 6.92 40.52
N PHE A 480 19.84 6.50 39.23
CA PHE A 480 18.59 6.52 38.47
C PHE A 480 17.63 5.45 39.01
N GLU A 481 16.58 5.88 39.68
CA GLU A 481 15.52 4.96 40.18
C GLU A 481 14.80 4.28 39.02
N ASN A 482 14.55 5.03 37.94
CA ASN A 482 13.96 4.54 36.71
C ASN A 482 15.04 4.53 35.60
N LEU A 483 15.53 3.35 35.25
CA LEU A 483 16.55 3.20 34.21
C LEU A 483 16.11 3.69 32.81
N ARG A 484 14.80 3.86 32.57
CA ARG A 484 14.33 4.50 31.33
C ARG A 484 14.82 5.94 31.21
N GLU A 485 14.90 6.67 32.32
CA GLU A 485 15.40 8.05 32.34
C GLU A 485 16.89 8.11 31.97
N TRP A 486 17.68 7.14 32.46
CA TRP A 486 19.09 7.00 32.04
C TRP A 486 19.24 6.76 30.54
N PHE A 487 18.49 5.80 29.99
CA PHE A 487 18.55 5.54 28.55
C PHE A 487 18.03 6.73 27.73
N GLN A 488 16.97 7.39 28.16
CA GLN A 488 16.49 8.60 27.51
C GLN A 488 17.55 9.70 27.54
N ALA A 489 18.24 9.90 28.65
CA ALA A 489 19.35 10.85 28.74
C ALA A 489 20.47 10.50 27.75
N LEU A 490 20.85 9.22 27.65
CA LEU A 490 21.83 8.77 26.66
C LEU A 490 21.41 9.13 25.23
N TYR A 491 20.16 8.85 24.85
CA TYR A 491 19.67 9.13 23.50
C TYR A 491 19.57 10.63 23.22
N GLN A 492 19.05 11.42 24.14
CA GLN A 492 18.93 12.87 23.98
C GLN A 492 20.29 13.57 23.88
N ILE A 493 21.25 13.12 24.67
CA ILE A 493 22.58 13.73 24.71
C ILE A 493 23.47 13.26 23.55
N LEU A 494 23.44 11.97 23.22
CA LEU A 494 24.35 11.36 22.24
C LEU A 494 23.78 11.32 20.82
N LEU A 495 22.47 11.12 20.68
CA LEU A 495 21.82 10.93 19.39
C LEU A 495 20.86 12.07 19.01
N GLY A 496 20.50 12.95 19.96
CA GLY A 496 19.53 14.03 19.74
C GLY A 496 18.11 13.53 19.55
N GLN A 497 17.73 12.42 20.19
CA GLN A 497 16.43 11.76 20.08
C GLN A 497 15.95 11.31 21.45
N ASP A 498 14.63 11.18 21.66
CA ASP A 498 14.05 10.71 22.93
C ASP A 498 14.16 9.19 23.13
N GLN A 499 14.34 8.45 22.04
CA GLN A 499 14.41 6.98 22.01
C GLN A 499 15.54 6.53 21.08
N GLY A 500 16.02 5.31 21.29
CA GLY A 500 17.08 4.72 20.47
C GLY A 500 17.12 3.20 20.59
N PRO A 501 18.11 2.55 19.93
CA PRO A 501 18.28 1.11 19.93
C PRO A 501 18.71 0.60 21.32
N ARG A 502 18.69 -0.74 21.49
CA ARG A 502 19.37 -1.34 22.63
C ARG A 502 20.84 -0.88 22.63
N PHE A 503 21.23 -0.13 23.65
CA PHE A 503 22.46 0.64 23.64
C PHE A 503 23.71 -0.24 23.50
N GLY A 504 23.73 -1.41 24.16
CA GLY A 504 24.83 -2.37 24.03
C GLY A 504 25.01 -2.88 22.59
N SER A 505 23.90 -3.21 21.90
CA SER A 505 23.95 -3.63 20.50
C SER A 505 24.44 -2.50 19.58
N PHE A 506 24.03 -1.28 19.88
CA PHE A 506 24.47 -0.11 19.13
C PHE A 506 25.98 0.15 19.33
N VAL A 507 26.49 0.08 20.55
CA VAL A 507 27.92 0.28 20.84
C VAL A 507 28.75 -0.84 20.22
N ALA A 508 28.30 -2.09 20.22
CA ALA A 508 28.96 -3.19 19.54
C ALA A 508 29.11 -2.93 18.03
N LEU A 509 28.06 -2.41 17.39
CA LEU A 509 28.06 -2.06 15.97
C LEU A 509 28.93 -0.83 15.67
N TYR A 510 28.80 0.24 16.46
CA TYR A 510 29.53 1.50 16.27
C TYR A 510 31.01 1.37 16.62
N GLY A 511 31.35 0.44 17.50
CA GLY A 511 32.67 0.16 18.02
C GLY A 511 32.90 0.74 19.43
N ILE A 512 33.32 -0.13 20.36
CA ILE A 512 33.61 0.23 21.77
C ILE A 512 34.65 1.34 21.81
N ASP A 513 35.75 1.16 21.10
CA ASP A 513 36.85 2.12 21.02
C ASP A 513 36.42 3.48 20.47
N ARG A 514 35.56 3.49 19.45
CA ARG A 514 35.02 4.73 18.88
C ARG A 514 34.10 5.43 19.88
N THR A 515 33.28 4.66 20.57
CA THR A 515 32.38 5.16 21.61
C THR A 515 33.16 5.73 22.79
N ALA A 516 34.20 5.03 23.26
CA ALA A 516 35.03 5.46 24.37
C ALA A 516 36.02 6.59 24.00
N LYS A 517 36.65 6.51 22.80
CA LYS A 517 37.53 7.53 22.22
C LYS A 517 36.81 8.71 21.60
N ALA A 518 35.51 8.64 21.51
CA ALA A 518 34.77 9.86 21.30
C ALA A 518 35.19 10.83 22.42
N ARG A 519 36.38 11.42 22.23
CA ARG A 519 37.10 12.44 23.07
C ARG A 519 36.16 13.56 23.49
N LYS A 520 34.92 13.33 23.30
CA LYS A 520 33.83 14.21 23.28
C LYS A 520 32.60 13.65 23.98
N LEU A 521 32.69 12.55 24.73
CA LEU A 521 31.69 12.42 25.79
C LEU A 521 31.77 13.68 26.72
N GLY A 522 32.91 14.33 26.82
CA GLY A 522 33.04 15.70 27.37
C GLY A 522 33.04 16.83 26.30
N ARG A 523 33.39 16.59 25.03
CA ARG A 523 33.42 17.58 23.93
C ARG A 523 32.38 17.35 22.84
N LEU A 524 31.65 16.25 22.81
CA LEU A 524 30.44 16.12 22.02
C LEU A 524 29.43 17.21 22.41
N CYS A 525 29.37 17.57 23.68
CA CYS A 525 28.62 18.73 24.15
C CYS A 525 29.10 20.08 23.61
N HIS A 526 30.42 20.25 23.34
CA HIS A 526 30.96 21.52 22.84
C HIS A 526 31.06 21.61 21.32
N ALA A 527 31.29 20.49 20.60
CA ALA A 527 31.36 20.53 19.14
C ALA A 527 29.97 20.59 18.49
N PHE A 528 28.94 19.97 19.09
CA PHE A 528 27.58 20.10 18.61
C PHE A 528 26.95 21.47 18.95
N ALA A 529 27.31 22.09 20.06
CA ALA A 529 26.97 23.48 20.34
C ALA A 529 27.64 24.46 19.35
N CYS A 530 28.89 24.18 18.90
CA CYS A 530 29.56 24.99 17.88
C CYS A 530 28.95 24.76 16.47
N TYR A 531 28.48 23.56 16.12
CA TYR A 531 27.77 23.34 14.85
C TYR A 531 26.38 24.01 14.84
N ALA A 532 25.68 24.03 15.96
CA ALA A 532 24.41 24.78 16.07
C ALA A 532 24.61 26.30 15.96
N VAL A 533 25.76 26.81 16.39
CA VAL A 533 26.12 28.23 16.29
C VAL A 533 26.62 28.61 14.88
N ASP A 534 27.29 27.70 14.17
CA ASP A 534 27.74 27.95 12.80
C ASP A 534 26.58 27.92 11.78
N TRP A 535 25.57 27.06 12.00
CA TRP A 535 24.35 27.05 11.18
C TRP A 535 23.53 28.36 11.28
N SER A 536 23.59 29.05 12.43
CA SER A 536 22.96 30.35 12.57
C SER A 536 23.73 31.48 11.88
N ARG A 537 25.04 31.33 11.64
CA ARG A 537 25.87 32.31 10.93
C ARG A 537 25.80 32.18 9.41
N GLU A 538 25.68 30.98 8.85
CA GLU A 538 25.56 30.82 7.39
C GLU A 538 24.20 31.31 6.83
N ARG A 539 23.12 31.33 7.63
CA ARG A 539 21.86 31.96 7.21
C ARG A 539 21.86 33.50 7.19
N LEU A 540 22.83 34.12 7.83
CA LEU A 540 22.96 35.60 7.84
C LEU A 540 23.83 36.14 6.71
N CYS A 541 24.57 35.30 5.97
CA CYS A 541 25.39 35.73 4.83
C CYS A 541 24.68 35.66 3.47
N HIS A 542 23.46 35.18 3.39
CA HIS A 542 22.67 35.15 2.13
C HIS A 542 21.50 36.14 2.10
N LEU A 543 21.47 37.13 3.02
CA LEU A 543 20.46 38.22 3.05
C LEU A 543 21.11 39.61 3.12
N THR A 544 22.29 39.79 2.50
CA THR A 544 22.80 41.14 2.15
C THR A 544 23.25 41.18 0.70
#